data_5441b6a50edc2c621f070c5fa1a34ac7
#
_entry.id   5441b6a50edc2c621f070c5fa1a34ac7
#
_cell.length_a   1.000
_cell.length_b   1.000
_cell.length_c   1.000
_cell.angle_alpha   90.00
_cell.angle_beta   90.00
_cell.angle_gamma   90.00
#
_symmetry.space_group_name_H-M   'P 1'
#
loop_
_entity.id
_entity.type
_entity.pdbx_description
1 polymer ?
#
loop_
_entity_poly.entity_id
_entity_poly.type
_entity_poly.pdbx_seq_one_letter_code
_entity_poly.pdbx_strand_id
1 'polypeptide(L)' 'MNARSSHRRGVVVEFDAHVGLGVVESDGERFAFHCVEIADGSREVAVGETVDFDVREKFSRPEAFALRR' A
#
# COMPACT_ATOMS: atom_id res chain seq x y z
N MET A 1 -6.01 -17.84 -17.29
CA MET A 1 -5.99 -17.36 -16.76
C MET A 1 -5.89 -16.31 -16.68
N ASN A 2 -6.20 -15.99 -16.58
CA ASN A 2 -5.98 -14.92 -16.56
C ASN A 2 -5.43 -14.33 -15.69
N ALA A 3 -4.51 -14.24 -15.83
CA ALA A 3 -3.84 -13.68 -14.81
C ALA A 3 -4.31 -12.33 -14.62
N ARG A 4 -4.94 -12.16 -13.59
CA ARG A 4 -5.38 -10.88 -13.29
C ARG A 4 -4.32 -10.23 -12.47
N SER A 5 -3.84 -9.09 -12.91
CA SER A 5 -2.85 -8.35 -12.16
C SER A 5 -3.46 -7.79 -10.89
N SER A 6 -2.76 -7.93 -9.78
CA SER A 6 -3.17 -7.32 -8.52
C SER A 6 -2.54 -5.94 -8.33
N HIS A 7 -1.77 -5.50 -9.31
CA HIS A 7 -1.07 -4.24 -9.25
C HIS A 7 -2.03 -3.06 -9.32
N ARG A 8 -1.79 -2.06 -8.47
CA ARG A 8 -2.58 -0.85 -8.45
C ARG A 8 -1.69 0.36 -8.24
N ARG A 9 -2.23 1.52 -8.56
CA ARG A 9 -1.58 2.79 -8.27
C ARG A 9 -2.54 3.61 -7.42
N GLY A 10 -2.02 4.23 -6.37
CA GLY A 10 -2.86 5.02 -5.49
C GLY A 10 -2.05 6.08 -4.76
N VAL A 11 -2.71 6.72 -3.82
CA VAL A 11 -2.14 7.83 -3.06
C VAL A 11 -2.18 7.47 -1.59
N VAL A 12 -1.07 7.70 -0.90
CA VAL A 12 -1.01 7.49 0.54
C VAL A 12 -1.87 8.54 1.21
N VAL A 13 -2.85 8.13 1.98
CA VAL A 13 -3.76 9.05 2.66
C VAL A 13 -3.52 9.10 4.16
N GLU A 14 -2.86 8.08 4.72
CA GLU A 14 -2.49 8.08 6.13
C GLU A 14 -1.18 7.35 6.29
N PHE A 15 -0.37 7.81 7.23
CA PHE A 15 0.84 7.09 7.60
C PHE A 15 1.27 7.51 8.98
N ASP A 16 1.42 6.53 9.87
CA ASP A 16 1.89 6.75 11.23
C ASP A 16 3.26 6.09 11.35
N ALA A 17 4.30 6.89 11.26
CA ALA A 17 5.67 6.38 11.29
C ALA A 17 6.01 5.76 12.64
N HIS A 18 5.32 6.17 13.69
CA HIS A 18 5.60 5.67 15.03
C HIS A 18 5.24 4.19 15.17
N VAL A 19 4.10 3.80 14.61
CA VAL A 19 3.68 2.40 14.64
C VAL A 19 3.97 1.66 13.35
N GLY A 20 4.29 2.38 12.27
CA GLY A 20 4.62 1.74 11.01
C GLY A 20 3.43 1.24 10.24
N LEU A 21 2.30 1.93 10.35
CA LEU A 21 1.09 1.55 9.64
C LEU A 21 0.60 2.71 8.80
N GLY A 22 0.01 2.39 7.64
CA GLY A 22 -0.54 3.41 6.78
C GLY A 22 -1.71 2.91 5.97
N VAL A 23 -2.25 3.81 5.16
CA VAL A 23 -3.37 3.51 4.27
C VAL A 23 -3.09 4.16 2.93
N VAL A 24 -3.32 3.40 1.87
CA VAL A 24 -3.24 3.92 0.51
C VAL A 24 -4.63 3.78 -0.12
N GLU A 25 -5.02 4.79 -0.90
CA GLU A 25 -6.32 4.82 -1.54
C GLU A 25 -6.15 4.70 -3.05
N SER A 26 -6.96 3.84 -3.67
CA SER A 26 -6.94 3.65 -5.11
C SER A 26 -8.37 3.40 -5.57
N ASP A 27 -8.85 4.22 -6.51
CA ASP A 27 -10.20 4.08 -7.08
C ASP A 27 -11.29 4.01 -6.02
N GLY A 28 -11.14 4.82 -4.98
CA GLY A 28 -12.16 4.88 -3.92
C GLY A 28 -12.07 3.78 -2.89
N GLU A 29 -11.10 2.88 -3.03
CA GLU A 29 -10.87 1.83 -2.05
C GLU A 29 -9.64 2.14 -1.23
N ARG A 30 -9.65 1.73 0.03
CA ARG A 30 -8.53 1.96 0.93
C ARG A 30 -7.91 0.63 1.33
N PHE A 31 -6.58 0.62 1.36
CA PHE A 31 -5.82 -0.58 1.68
C PHE A 31 -4.81 -0.25 2.75
N ALA A 32 -4.82 -1.03 3.83
CA ALA A 32 -3.84 -0.87 4.89
C ALA A 32 -2.50 -1.46 4.46
N PHE A 33 -1.41 -0.92 4.99
CA PHE A 33 -0.10 -1.50 4.73
C PHE A 33 0.82 -1.28 5.93
N HIS A 34 1.83 -2.14 6.04
CA HIS A 34 2.88 -2.00 7.04
C HIS A 34 4.09 -1.32 6.40
N CYS A 35 4.83 -0.57 7.19
CA CYS A 35 5.99 0.16 6.68
C CYS A 35 7.04 -0.76 6.06
N VAL A 36 7.08 -2.03 6.48
CA VAL A 36 8.03 -2.98 5.90
C VAL A 36 7.72 -3.28 4.44
N GLU A 37 6.51 -2.94 3.98
CA GLU A 37 6.14 -3.16 2.59
C GLU A 37 6.59 -2.05 1.66
N ILE A 38 7.22 -1.02 2.19
CA ILE A 38 7.78 0.04 1.36
C ILE A 38 9.07 -0.50 0.74
N ALA A 39 9.06 -0.62 -0.57
CA ALA A 39 10.06 -1.43 -1.28
C ALA A 39 11.49 -0.91 -1.18
N ASP A 40 11.67 0.39 -0.96
CA ASP A 40 13.02 0.96 -0.91
C ASP A 40 13.69 0.78 0.45
N GLY A 41 12.99 0.16 1.41
CA GLY A 41 13.54 -0.12 2.72
C GLY A 41 13.60 1.06 3.66
N SER A 42 13.12 2.23 3.23
CA SER A 42 13.17 3.42 4.07
C SER A 42 12.19 3.36 5.23
N ARG A 43 11.13 2.55 5.08
CA ARG A 43 10.05 2.46 6.05
C ARG A 43 9.33 3.77 6.26
N GLU A 44 9.44 4.67 5.30
CA GLU A 44 8.79 5.98 5.36
C GLU A 44 8.17 6.33 4.03
N VAL A 45 7.02 6.96 4.10
CA VAL A 45 6.34 7.46 2.93
C VAL A 45 5.50 8.64 3.38
N ALA A 46 5.33 9.62 2.50
CA ALA A 46 4.60 10.82 2.86
C ALA A 46 3.14 10.71 2.43
N VAL A 47 2.24 11.26 3.25
CA VAL A 47 0.85 11.41 2.86
C VAL A 47 0.81 12.30 1.62
N GLY A 48 0.04 11.88 0.62
CA GLY A 48 -0.05 12.57 -0.66
C GLY A 48 0.86 12.00 -1.72
N GLU A 49 1.75 11.10 -1.35
CA GLU A 49 2.65 10.46 -2.30
C GLU A 49 1.92 9.43 -3.14
N THR A 50 2.21 9.40 -4.45
CA THR A 50 1.64 8.40 -5.34
C THR A 50 2.57 7.18 -5.35
N VAL A 51 1.99 6.01 -5.18
CA VAL A 51 2.76 4.76 -5.13
C VAL A 51 2.07 3.69 -5.95
N ASP A 52 2.87 2.76 -6.44
CA ASP A 52 2.37 1.51 -7.01
C ASP A 52 2.45 0.45 -5.93
N PHE A 53 1.51 -0.48 -5.95
CA PHE A 53 1.49 -1.54 -4.95
C PHE A 53 0.71 -2.73 -5.46
N ASP A 54 0.89 -3.86 -4.80
CA ASP A 54 0.11 -5.05 -5.07
C ASP A 54 -0.91 -5.22 -3.96
N VAL A 55 -2.05 -5.82 -4.31
CA VAL A 55 -3.10 -6.09 -3.34
C VAL A 55 -3.14 -7.58 -3.06
N ARG A 56 -3.13 -7.94 -1.79
CA ARG A 56 -3.28 -9.32 -1.36
C ARG A 56 -4.29 -9.38 -0.23
N GLU A 57 -5.00 -10.48 -0.15
CA GLU A 57 -5.89 -10.69 0.97
C GLU A 57 -5.13 -11.29 2.14
N LYS A 58 -5.35 -10.72 3.30
CA LYS A 58 -4.74 -11.21 4.52
C LYS A 58 -5.83 -11.24 5.58
N PHE A 59 -6.14 -12.45 6.06
CA PHE A 59 -7.20 -12.62 7.05
C PHE A 59 -8.52 -12.01 6.56
N SER A 60 -8.86 -12.29 5.30
CA SER A 60 -10.08 -11.81 4.66
C SER A 60 -10.14 -10.30 4.46
N ARG A 61 -9.00 -9.61 4.56
CA ARG A 61 -8.93 -8.18 4.31
C ARG A 61 -7.91 -7.91 3.21
N PRO A 62 -8.23 -7.04 2.26
CA PRO A 62 -7.25 -6.66 1.26
C PRO A 62 -6.23 -5.72 1.87
N GLU A 63 -4.96 -5.99 1.64
CA GLU A 63 -3.88 -5.14 2.11
C GLU A 63 -2.93 -4.84 0.97
N ALA A 64 -2.24 -3.71 1.09
CA ALA A 64 -1.28 -3.30 0.09
C ALA A 64 0.10 -3.83 0.44
N PHE A 65 0.80 -4.32 -0.57
CA PHE A 65 2.12 -4.90 -0.43
C PHE A 65 3.06 -4.32 -1.48
N ALA A 66 4.34 -4.35 -1.20
CA ALA A 66 5.38 -3.97 -2.16
C ALA A 66 5.16 -2.57 -2.71
N LEU A 67 4.96 -1.61 -1.81
CA LEU A 67 4.76 -0.23 -2.21
C LEU A 67 6.04 0.32 -2.83
N ARG A 68 5.91 0.94 -4.00
CA ARG A 68 7.04 1.54 -4.71
C ARG A 68 6.62 2.88 -5.30
N ARG A 69 7.52 3.79 -5.25
CA ARG A 69 7.30 5.14 -5.80
C ARG A 69 7.40 5.17 -7.30
#